data_758034660086e74689b39ca5f5070333
#
_entry.id   758034660086e74689b39ca5f5070333
#
_cell.length_a   1.000
_cell.length_b   1.000
_cell.length_c   1.000
_cell.angle_alpha   90.00
_cell.angle_beta   90.00
_cell.angle_gamma   90.00
#
_symmetry.space_group_name_H-M   'P 1'
#
loop_
_entity.id
_entity.type
_entity.pdbx_description
1 polymer ?
#
loop_
_entity_poly.entity_id
_entity_poly.type
_entity_poly.pdbx_seq_one_letter_code
_entity_poly.pdbx_strand_id
1 'polypeptide(L)'
;MKMKLKKFVAAFLSAMLLVCGLFSSVSCSEKKSGPGYTIEQEKYLFGMGEVPSDIVGGATDSKVTMETVATLAGELGVKSFRLWMPITSVCERAEDSNEVRLKTDAVQKFHQFIDLLKDNGVTHFTAMNHYYLYPVGYSASAGCVVPDPNLEFEEYVEFMELLRECYRLLAAEFPEISYWEPSNETNGTDGRFIAMNGYSEAEDAENSQYLYSTDDLAYITADMCWYANAGIKESSPGACTVLPGMIFNTSGETATFLQKIYDQIDSRYLPSGEEYADIEPDHYFQVLNWHPYVGSWGMPSDAWTQANLDIYAVAEKNGDKGKKVFLTELGWQDQNNPESQELIARAFVETIDIIKEKMPWVETFHTFRMFNWDTCPLASDSIERFFGLFTSPNSEAGASPKPVALALCRYFRGDDVDVSGLYQFAVR
;
A
#
# COMPACT_ATOMS: atom_id res chain seq x y z
N MET A 1 27.52 -10.45 48.31
CA MET A 1 26.47 -9.72 47.56
C MET A 1 26.51 -9.97 46.02
N LYS A 2 27.67 -10.19 45.41
CA LYS A 2 27.82 -10.45 43.95
C LYS A 2 27.25 -11.82 43.48
N MET A 3 27.10 -12.83 44.35
CA MET A 3 26.62 -14.16 43.94
C MET A 3 25.10 -14.28 43.90
N LYS A 4 24.35 -13.44 44.61
CA LYS A 4 22.87 -13.43 44.58
C LYS A 4 22.31 -12.71 43.36
N LEU A 5 23.05 -11.72 42.81
CA LEU A 5 22.63 -10.98 41.63
C LEU A 5 22.73 -11.82 40.33
N LYS A 6 23.76 -12.69 40.20
CA LYS A 6 23.90 -13.60 39.08
C LYS A 6 22.80 -14.65 38.97
N LYS A 7 22.26 -15.13 40.11
CA LYS A 7 21.15 -16.10 40.11
C LYS A 7 19.81 -15.45 39.74
N PHE A 8 19.63 -14.16 40.05
CA PHE A 8 18.42 -13.42 39.73
C PHE A 8 18.36 -13.07 38.26
N VAL A 9 19.48 -12.68 37.65
CA VAL A 9 19.57 -12.38 36.22
C VAL A 9 19.40 -13.64 35.37
N ALA A 10 19.96 -14.78 35.77
CA ALA A 10 19.78 -16.05 35.08
C ALA A 10 18.33 -16.57 35.14
N ALA A 11 17.62 -16.36 36.24
CA ALA A 11 16.22 -16.74 36.38
C ALA A 11 15.29 -15.83 35.56
N PHE A 12 15.63 -14.55 35.41
CA PHE A 12 14.86 -13.61 34.62
C PHE A 12 15.04 -13.85 33.10
N LEU A 13 16.25 -14.14 32.64
CA LEU A 13 16.55 -14.51 31.25
C LEU A 13 15.91 -15.86 30.87
N SER A 14 15.88 -16.85 31.80
CA SER A 14 15.20 -18.13 31.54
C SER A 14 13.67 -17.98 31.48
N ALA A 15 13.08 -17.06 32.24
CA ALA A 15 11.64 -16.79 32.18
C ALA A 15 11.26 -16.01 30.88
N MET A 16 12.11 -15.10 30.41
CA MET A 16 11.91 -14.41 29.12
C MET A 16 12.02 -15.37 27.93
N LEU A 17 12.97 -16.32 27.96
CA LEU A 17 13.10 -17.33 26.93
C LEU A 17 11.93 -18.33 26.89
N LEU A 18 11.29 -18.59 28.03
CA LEU A 18 10.10 -19.46 28.08
C LEU A 18 8.83 -18.76 27.58
N VAL A 19 8.74 -17.43 27.73
CA VAL A 19 7.61 -16.65 27.18
C VAL A 19 7.77 -16.44 25.67
N CYS A 20 8.98 -16.23 25.17
CA CYS A 20 9.24 -16.15 23.73
C CYS A 20 9.06 -17.52 23.03
N GLY A 21 9.26 -18.64 23.73
CA GLY A 21 9.08 -19.99 23.17
C GLY A 21 7.63 -20.46 23.04
N LEU A 22 6.66 -19.73 23.58
CA LEU A 22 5.22 -20.07 23.50
C LEU A 22 4.46 -19.28 22.42
N PHE A 23 5.10 -18.31 21.75
CA PHE A 23 4.51 -17.57 20.65
C PHE A 23 5.07 -17.95 19.26
N SER A 24 6.00 -18.90 19.18
CA SER A 24 6.62 -19.36 17.93
C SER A 24 5.91 -20.56 17.28
N SER A 25 4.62 -20.77 17.52
CA SER A 25 3.89 -21.88 16.88
C SER A 25 2.50 -21.49 16.38
N VAL A 26 2.39 -20.39 15.66
CA VAL A 26 1.33 -20.20 14.67
C VAL A 26 1.99 -19.93 13.30
N SER A 27 2.90 -20.81 12.94
CA SER A 27 3.23 -21.06 11.54
C SER A 27 2.23 -22.12 11.06
N CYS A 28 1.08 -21.69 10.60
CA CYS A 28 0.25 -22.54 9.74
C CYS A 28 0.93 -22.67 8.38
N SER A 29 2.04 -23.38 8.31
CA SER A 29 2.53 -23.95 7.08
C SER A 29 1.84 -25.29 6.83
N GLU A 30 0.58 -25.28 6.48
CA GLU A 30 0.05 -26.40 5.74
C GLU A 30 0.74 -26.41 4.38
N LYS A 31 1.54 -27.45 4.14
CA LYS A 31 2.08 -27.75 2.81
C LYS A 31 0.92 -27.96 1.85
N LYS A 32 0.56 -26.92 1.12
CA LYS A 32 -0.42 -27.04 0.03
C LYS A 32 0.25 -27.70 -1.16
N SER A 33 -0.22 -28.89 -1.50
CA SER A 33 0.12 -29.61 -2.72
C SER A 33 -0.76 -29.10 -3.86
N GLY A 34 -0.16 -28.44 -4.85
CA GLY A 34 -0.81 -28.15 -6.13
C GLY A 34 -1.12 -26.67 -6.37
N PRO A 35 -1.20 -26.26 -7.65
CA PRO A 35 -1.58 -24.90 -8.03
C PRO A 35 -3.09 -24.73 -7.85
N GLY A 36 -3.50 -23.87 -6.96
CA GLY A 36 -4.89 -23.50 -6.79
C GLY A 36 -5.13 -22.64 -5.55
N TYR A 37 -5.83 -21.56 -5.73
CA TYR A 37 -6.38 -20.78 -4.64
C TYR A 37 -7.28 -21.65 -3.79
N THR A 38 -7.11 -21.55 -2.48
CA THR A 38 -8.10 -22.16 -1.57
C THR A 38 -9.29 -21.21 -1.41
N ILE A 39 -10.43 -21.75 -1.01
CA ILE A 39 -11.64 -20.98 -0.65
C ILE A 39 -11.31 -19.89 0.39
N GLU A 40 -10.37 -20.13 1.29
CA GLU A 40 -9.90 -19.16 2.28
C GLU A 40 -9.16 -17.97 1.62
N GLN A 41 -8.32 -18.22 0.60
CA GLN A 41 -7.63 -17.16 -0.14
C GLN A 41 -8.60 -16.34 -1.00
N GLU A 42 -9.59 -16.98 -1.64
CA GLU A 42 -10.61 -16.26 -2.42
C GLU A 42 -11.39 -15.25 -1.57
N LYS A 43 -11.55 -15.53 -0.28
CA LYS A 43 -12.30 -14.68 0.64
C LYS A 43 -11.77 -13.25 0.74
N TYR A 44 -10.47 -13.05 0.56
CA TYR A 44 -9.81 -11.74 0.71
C TYR A 44 -9.25 -11.18 -0.58
N LEU A 45 -9.41 -11.89 -1.69
CA LEU A 45 -8.80 -11.54 -2.96
C LEU A 45 -9.27 -10.17 -3.47
N PHE A 46 -10.57 -9.87 -3.34
CA PHE A 46 -11.15 -8.64 -3.86
C PHE A 46 -11.01 -7.48 -2.89
N GLY A 47 -10.18 -6.52 -3.27
CA GLY A 47 -9.94 -5.29 -2.54
C GLY A 47 -10.32 -4.03 -3.32
N MET A 48 -10.37 -2.91 -2.60
CA MET A 48 -10.67 -1.58 -3.11
C MET A 48 -9.75 -0.54 -2.49
N GLY A 49 -9.33 0.46 -3.28
CA GLY A 49 -8.74 1.69 -2.79
C GLY A 49 -9.59 2.89 -3.18
N GLU A 50 -9.90 3.77 -2.25
CA GLU A 50 -10.57 5.04 -2.50
C GLU A 50 -10.34 6.02 -1.33
N VAL A 51 -10.41 7.30 -1.62
CA VAL A 51 -10.20 8.38 -0.64
C VAL A 51 -11.45 9.23 -0.56
N PRO A 52 -12.31 9.05 0.46
CA PRO A 52 -13.46 9.91 0.69
C PRO A 52 -13.05 11.36 1.01
N SER A 53 -13.79 12.33 0.47
CA SER A 53 -13.52 13.76 0.67
C SER A 53 -13.61 14.20 2.13
N ASP A 54 -14.43 13.55 2.94
CA ASP A 54 -14.62 13.84 4.36
C ASP A 54 -13.41 13.45 5.21
N ILE A 55 -12.51 12.59 4.72
CA ILE A 55 -11.26 12.24 5.43
C ILE A 55 -10.15 13.24 5.09
N VAL A 56 -9.88 13.43 3.80
CA VAL A 56 -8.66 14.12 3.34
C VAL A 56 -8.98 15.40 2.56
N GLY A 57 -10.11 16.01 2.71
CA GLY A 57 -10.57 17.25 2.10
C GLY A 57 -9.88 17.63 0.77
N GLY A 58 -10.63 17.74 -0.31
CA GLY A 58 -10.13 18.21 -1.60
C GLY A 58 -9.35 17.21 -2.46
N ALA A 59 -8.93 16.07 -1.92
CA ALA A 59 -8.21 15.04 -2.68
C ALA A 59 -9.13 14.19 -3.57
N THR A 60 -10.45 14.26 -3.34
CA THR A 60 -11.48 13.53 -4.06
C THR A 60 -12.67 14.41 -4.37
N ASP A 61 -13.58 13.88 -5.16
CA ASP A 61 -14.85 14.51 -5.48
C ASP A 61 -15.65 14.87 -4.23
N SER A 62 -16.14 16.11 -4.13
CA SER A 62 -16.86 16.64 -2.96
C SER A 62 -18.13 15.87 -2.59
N LYS A 63 -18.62 15.02 -3.48
CA LYS A 63 -19.79 14.14 -3.26
C LYS A 63 -19.44 12.74 -2.78
N VAL A 64 -18.15 12.38 -2.72
CA VAL A 64 -17.71 11.08 -2.22
C VAL A 64 -17.61 11.14 -0.70
N THR A 65 -18.52 10.48 0.01
CA THR A 65 -18.54 10.40 1.47
C THR A 65 -18.09 9.02 1.97
N MET A 66 -17.69 8.94 3.23
CA MET A 66 -17.31 7.70 3.89
C MET A 66 -18.43 6.65 3.81
N GLU A 67 -19.67 7.07 4.05
CA GLU A 67 -20.84 6.20 4.01
C GLU A 67 -21.10 5.66 2.60
N THR A 68 -20.95 6.51 1.58
CA THR A 68 -21.11 6.08 0.18
C THR A 68 -20.09 5.00 -0.20
N VAL A 69 -18.82 5.25 0.13
CA VAL A 69 -17.74 4.30 -0.18
C VAL A 69 -17.93 2.98 0.58
N ALA A 70 -18.22 3.05 1.88
CA ALA A 70 -18.41 1.85 2.70
C ALA A 70 -19.60 1.01 2.23
N THR A 71 -20.73 1.65 1.92
CA THR A 71 -21.92 0.95 1.42
C THR A 71 -21.63 0.26 0.08
N LEU A 72 -21.00 0.97 -0.88
CA LEU A 72 -20.66 0.39 -2.18
C LEU A 72 -19.61 -0.72 -2.08
N ALA A 73 -18.64 -0.60 -1.18
CA ALA A 73 -17.67 -1.67 -0.91
C ALA A 73 -18.39 -2.95 -0.44
N GLY A 74 -19.36 -2.83 0.47
CA GLY A 74 -20.19 -3.96 0.91
C GLY A 74 -21.04 -4.55 -0.20
N GLU A 75 -21.73 -3.73 -1.00
CA GLU A 75 -22.55 -4.16 -2.13
C GLU A 75 -21.72 -4.85 -3.23
N LEU A 76 -20.49 -4.41 -3.46
CA LEU A 76 -19.55 -5.08 -4.37
C LEU A 76 -19.01 -6.40 -3.82
N GLY A 77 -19.04 -6.61 -2.51
CA GLY A 77 -18.47 -7.80 -1.86
C GLY A 77 -16.97 -7.64 -1.53
N VAL A 78 -16.48 -6.41 -1.43
CA VAL A 78 -15.09 -6.09 -1.05
C VAL A 78 -14.79 -6.63 0.34
N LYS A 79 -13.60 -7.24 0.52
CA LYS A 79 -13.12 -7.76 1.79
C LYS A 79 -11.84 -7.12 2.28
N SER A 80 -11.07 -6.53 1.39
CA SER A 80 -9.84 -5.81 1.68
C SER A 80 -9.97 -4.34 1.26
N PHE A 81 -9.47 -3.41 2.07
CA PHE A 81 -9.52 -1.99 1.74
C PHE A 81 -8.15 -1.33 1.95
N ARG A 82 -7.66 -0.64 0.92
CA ARG A 82 -6.45 0.18 0.97
C ARG A 82 -6.83 1.61 1.33
N LEU A 83 -6.50 2.00 2.55
CA LEU A 83 -6.72 3.34 3.08
C LEU A 83 -5.59 4.26 2.64
N TRP A 84 -5.92 5.33 1.94
CA TRP A 84 -4.97 6.41 1.72
C TRP A 84 -4.91 7.28 2.96
N MET A 85 -3.81 7.16 3.71
CA MET A 85 -3.62 7.81 5.00
C MET A 85 -2.30 8.61 4.97
N PRO A 86 -2.24 9.77 4.31
CA PRO A 86 -1.03 10.60 4.29
C PRO A 86 -0.57 10.91 5.71
N ILE A 87 0.73 10.78 5.99
CA ILE A 87 1.28 11.03 7.33
C ILE A 87 0.91 12.44 7.81
N THR A 88 1.07 13.44 6.94
CA THR A 88 0.71 14.83 7.26
C THR A 88 -0.79 15.04 7.53
N SER A 89 -1.66 14.13 7.13
CA SER A 89 -3.09 14.22 7.44
C SER A 89 -3.40 13.77 8.87
N VAL A 90 -2.69 12.78 9.40
CA VAL A 90 -2.98 12.13 10.69
C VAL A 90 -1.95 12.42 11.77
N CYS A 91 -0.73 12.81 11.38
CA CYS A 91 0.35 13.17 12.28
C CYS A 91 0.73 14.64 12.12
N GLU A 92 1.26 15.21 13.18
CA GLU A 92 1.91 16.52 13.17
C GLU A 92 3.16 16.47 14.03
N ARG A 93 4.14 17.28 13.69
CA ARG A 93 5.31 17.51 14.53
C ARG A 93 4.99 18.67 15.48
N ALA A 94 5.35 18.53 16.74
CA ALA A 94 5.24 19.63 17.70
C ALA A 94 6.15 20.80 17.27
N GLU A 95 5.70 22.01 17.54
CA GLU A 95 6.47 23.21 17.25
C GLU A 95 7.83 23.17 18.00
N ASP A 96 8.90 23.51 17.33
CA ASP A 96 10.28 23.55 17.86
C ASP A 96 10.85 22.21 18.39
N SER A 97 10.27 21.06 18.05
CA SER A 97 10.80 19.74 18.41
C SER A 97 10.45 18.68 17.37
N ASN A 98 11.16 17.53 17.43
CA ASN A 98 10.86 16.36 16.62
C ASN A 98 9.80 15.42 17.28
N GLU A 99 9.12 15.89 18.32
CA GLU A 99 8.03 15.13 18.94
C GLU A 99 6.85 15.02 17.96
N VAL A 100 6.45 13.79 17.64
CA VAL A 100 5.29 13.52 16.79
C VAL A 100 4.03 13.36 17.63
N ARG A 101 2.92 13.90 17.15
CA ARG A 101 1.59 13.77 17.75
C ARG A 101 0.55 13.39 16.72
N LEU A 102 -0.47 12.68 17.16
CA LEU A 102 -1.63 12.38 16.33
C LEU A 102 -2.61 13.56 16.31
N LYS A 103 -3.17 13.84 15.14
CA LYS A 103 -4.23 14.84 14.96
C LYS A 103 -5.57 14.23 15.31
N THR A 104 -6.12 14.56 16.46
CA THR A 104 -7.33 13.95 17.04
C THR A 104 -8.50 13.90 16.06
N ASP A 105 -8.81 15.00 15.36
CA ASP A 105 -9.97 15.08 14.47
C ASP A 105 -9.79 14.16 13.23
N ALA A 106 -8.59 14.06 12.69
CA ALA A 106 -8.29 13.20 11.56
C ALA A 106 -8.34 11.71 11.97
N VAL A 107 -7.75 11.39 13.11
CA VAL A 107 -7.79 10.04 13.70
C VAL A 107 -9.25 9.58 13.90
N GLN A 108 -10.10 10.42 14.48
CA GLN A 108 -11.52 10.10 14.67
C GLN A 108 -12.24 9.81 13.34
N LYS A 109 -11.95 10.56 12.28
CA LYS A 109 -12.54 10.33 10.96
C LYS A 109 -12.08 8.99 10.36
N PHE A 110 -10.81 8.63 10.52
CA PHE A 110 -10.32 7.32 10.04
C PHE A 110 -10.95 6.17 10.82
N HIS A 111 -11.10 6.28 12.15
CA HIS A 111 -11.84 5.27 12.94
C HIS A 111 -13.29 5.15 12.47
N GLN A 112 -13.99 6.28 12.29
CA GLN A 112 -15.36 6.26 11.75
C GLN A 112 -15.43 5.55 10.40
N PHE A 113 -14.49 5.82 9.50
CA PHE A 113 -14.49 5.18 8.18
C PHE A 113 -14.19 3.68 8.26
N ILE A 114 -13.23 3.27 9.08
CA ILE A 114 -12.93 1.85 9.32
C ILE A 114 -14.15 1.13 9.89
N ASP A 115 -14.85 1.73 10.86
CA ASP A 115 -16.06 1.13 11.42
C ASP A 115 -17.18 1.00 10.39
N LEU A 116 -17.40 2.02 9.57
CA LEU A 116 -18.37 1.94 8.45
C LEU A 116 -18.00 0.82 7.47
N LEU A 117 -16.74 0.66 7.13
CA LEU A 117 -16.26 -0.41 6.26
C LEU A 117 -16.48 -1.79 6.91
N LYS A 118 -16.18 -1.95 8.21
CA LYS A 118 -16.42 -3.19 8.97
C LYS A 118 -17.89 -3.54 9.03
N ASP A 119 -18.76 -2.57 9.27
CA ASP A 119 -20.21 -2.74 9.28
C ASP A 119 -20.75 -3.20 7.92
N ASN A 120 -20.06 -2.88 6.83
CA ASN A 120 -20.35 -3.32 5.48
C ASN A 120 -19.55 -4.58 5.05
N GLY A 121 -18.88 -5.25 5.98
CA GLY A 121 -18.28 -6.56 5.78
C GLY A 121 -16.85 -6.55 5.22
N VAL A 122 -16.17 -5.42 5.20
CA VAL A 122 -14.73 -5.32 4.98
C VAL A 122 -14.00 -5.76 6.25
N THR A 123 -12.97 -6.58 6.11
CA THR A 123 -12.29 -7.20 7.27
C THR A 123 -10.78 -7.04 7.27
N HIS A 124 -10.19 -6.63 6.14
CA HIS A 124 -8.75 -6.45 5.97
C HIS A 124 -8.44 -5.02 5.58
N PHE A 125 -7.48 -4.42 6.28
CA PHE A 125 -7.10 -3.03 6.07
C PHE A 125 -5.60 -2.94 5.80
N THR A 126 -5.27 -2.25 4.70
CA THR A 126 -3.92 -1.80 4.37
C THR A 126 -3.92 -0.28 4.43
N ALA A 127 -3.00 0.33 5.18
CA ALA A 127 -2.81 1.77 5.15
C ALA A 127 -1.60 2.13 4.30
N MET A 128 -1.79 2.92 3.26
CA MET A 128 -0.73 3.50 2.46
C MET A 128 -0.44 4.91 2.96
N ASN A 129 0.81 5.17 3.28
CA ASN A 129 1.26 6.41 3.89
C ASN A 129 2.31 7.08 3.01
N HIS A 130 2.05 8.30 2.59
CA HIS A 130 2.98 9.21 1.92
C HIS A 130 2.75 10.62 2.43
N TYR A 131 3.39 11.65 1.89
CA TYR A 131 3.42 13.01 2.44
C TYR A 131 3.94 13.04 3.88
N TYR A 132 5.24 13.26 4.01
CA TYR A 132 5.99 13.01 5.23
C TYR A 132 6.09 14.23 6.14
N LEU A 133 6.42 14.01 7.41
CA LEU A 133 6.88 15.05 8.33
C LEU A 133 8.39 15.24 8.16
N TYR A 134 8.87 16.43 8.48
CA TYR A 134 10.27 16.81 8.33
C TYR A 134 10.89 17.24 9.65
N PRO A 135 12.23 17.06 9.82
CA PRO A 135 12.97 17.55 10.98
C PRO A 135 12.82 19.05 11.22
N VAL A 136 13.12 19.49 12.44
CA VAL A 136 13.14 20.92 12.79
C VAL A 136 14.16 21.65 11.92
N GLY A 137 13.72 22.73 11.27
CA GLY A 137 14.58 23.54 10.42
C GLY A 137 14.76 23.04 8.99
N TYR A 138 14.33 21.81 8.69
CA TYR A 138 14.31 21.31 7.31
C TYR A 138 13.14 21.94 6.54
N SER A 139 13.41 22.38 5.32
CA SER A 139 12.39 22.98 4.43
C SER A 139 12.27 22.17 3.17
N ALA A 140 11.15 21.50 2.98
CA ALA A 140 10.80 20.79 1.77
C ALA A 140 9.84 21.62 0.92
N SER A 141 10.01 21.61 -0.39
CA SER A 141 9.13 22.31 -1.35
C SER A 141 7.84 21.53 -1.67
N ALA A 142 7.88 20.21 -1.49
CA ALA A 142 6.75 19.33 -1.72
C ALA A 142 6.71 18.20 -0.67
N GLY A 143 5.53 17.65 -0.43
CA GLY A 143 5.31 16.61 0.60
C GLY A 143 5.97 15.25 0.30
N CYS A 144 6.51 15.07 -0.90
CA CYS A 144 7.22 13.87 -1.34
C CYS A 144 8.75 13.97 -1.23
N VAL A 145 9.30 15.08 -0.74
CA VAL A 145 10.74 15.27 -0.60
C VAL A 145 11.29 14.36 0.50
N VAL A 146 12.43 13.74 0.24
CA VAL A 146 13.23 12.99 1.21
C VAL A 146 14.60 13.64 1.25
N PRO A 147 15.24 13.87 2.42
CA PRO A 147 16.60 14.36 2.47
C PRO A 147 17.58 13.42 1.77
N ASP A 148 18.62 13.96 1.13
CA ASP A 148 19.60 13.15 0.39
C ASP A 148 20.52 12.39 1.37
N PRO A 149 20.51 11.05 1.34
CA PRO A 149 21.33 10.23 2.23
C PRO A 149 22.84 10.47 2.06
N ASN A 150 23.28 11.06 0.94
CA ASN A 150 24.69 11.33 0.65
C ASN A 150 25.11 12.78 0.97
N LEU A 151 24.19 13.73 0.87
CA LEU A 151 24.47 15.16 1.01
C LEU A 151 23.89 15.77 2.29
N GLU A 152 22.77 15.23 2.80
CA GLU A 152 22.00 15.71 3.94
C GLU A 152 21.81 14.56 4.96
N PHE A 153 22.89 13.84 5.29
CA PHE A 153 22.83 12.59 6.06
C PHE A 153 22.22 12.75 7.46
N GLU A 154 22.48 13.85 8.16
CA GLU A 154 21.92 14.09 9.49
C GLU A 154 20.40 14.29 9.40
N GLU A 155 19.94 15.12 8.46
CA GLU A 155 18.53 15.37 8.19
C GLU A 155 17.83 14.09 7.69
N TYR A 156 18.53 13.29 6.89
CA TYR A 156 18.01 11.99 6.43
C TYR A 156 17.75 11.03 7.59
N VAL A 157 18.69 10.89 8.50
CA VAL A 157 18.51 10.02 9.69
C VAL A 157 17.39 10.54 10.57
N GLU A 158 17.32 11.85 10.83
CA GLU A 158 16.24 12.45 11.61
C GLU A 158 14.87 12.24 10.92
N PHE A 159 14.81 12.36 9.60
CA PHE A 159 13.60 12.08 8.81
C PHE A 159 13.15 10.62 8.97
N MET A 160 14.07 9.68 8.90
CA MET A 160 13.75 8.25 9.06
C MET A 160 13.28 7.92 10.50
N GLU A 161 13.88 8.56 11.52
CA GLU A 161 13.41 8.41 12.90
C GLU A 161 12.02 9.03 13.12
N LEU A 162 11.70 10.17 12.47
CA LEU A 162 10.34 10.72 12.47
C LEU A 162 9.36 9.77 11.81
N LEU A 163 9.73 9.16 10.70
CA LEU A 163 8.93 8.16 10.01
C LEU A 163 8.64 6.96 10.94
N ARG A 164 9.66 6.42 11.60
CA ARG A 164 9.51 5.36 12.58
C ARG A 164 8.52 5.73 13.68
N GLU A 165 8.66 6.93 14.27
CA GLU A 165 7.79 7.39 15.34
C GLU A 165 6.34 7.57 14.85
N CYS A 166 6.12 8.07 13.63
CA CYS A 166 4.79 8.12 13.01
C CYS A 166 4.17 6.71 12.96
N TYR A 167 4.90 5.71 12.47
CA TYR A 167 4.38 4.34 12.38
C TYR A 167 4.15 3.71 13.76
N ARG A 168 5.01 4.00 14.73
CA ARG A 168 4.80 3.55 16.11
C ARG A 168 3.49 4.06 16.70
N LEU A 169 3.19 5.35 16.49
CA LEU A 169 1.95 5.97 16.96
C LEU A 169 0.73 5.47 16.17
N LEU A 170 0.82 5.40 14.85
CA LEU A 170 -0.28 4.95 13.99
C LEU A 170 -0.62 3.48 14.24
N ALA A 171 0.37 2.61 14.37
CA ALA A 171 0.12 1.19 14.64
C ALA A 171 -0.44 0.94 16.05
N ALA A 172 -0.14 1.81 17.02
CA ALA A 172 -0.76 1.78 18.34
C ALA A 172 -2.22 2.24 18.31
N GLU A 173 -2.52 3.27 17.53
CA GLU A 173 -3.84 3.90 17.44
C GLU A 173 -4.83 3.07 16.62
N PHE A 174 -4.37 2.41 15.54
CA PHE A 174 -5.23 1.66 14.61
C PHE A 174 -4.93 0.15 14.64
N PRO A 175 -5.29 -0.57 15.72
CA PRO A 175 -5.03 -2.01 15.83
C PRO A 175 -5.78 -2.85 14.79
N GLU A 176 -6.79 -2.30 14.11
CA GLU A 176 -7.50 -2.94 13.02
C GLU A 176 -6.69 -2.99 11.72
N ILE A 177 -5.71 -2.10 11.55
CA ILE A 177 -4.85 -2.06 10.37
C ILE A 177 -3.72 -3.07 10.56
N SER A 178 -3.82 -4.17 9.83
CA SER A 178 -2.82 -5.25 9.88
C SER A 178 -1.66 -5.07 8.90
N TYR A 179 -1.79 -4.15 7.94
CA TYR A 179 -0.84 -3.96 6.85
C TYR A 179 -0.54 -2.48 6.65
N TRP A 180 0.76 -2.14 6.63
CA TRP A 180 1.24 -0.76 6.52
C TRP A 180 2.19 -0.62 5.34
N GLU A 181 1.85 0.23 4.39
CA GLU A 181 2.60 0.49 3.16
C GLU A 181 3.29 1.86 3.26
N PRO A 182 4.62 1.92 3.48
CA PRO A 182 5.33 3.15 3.86
C PRO A 182 5.70 4.07 2.69
N SER A 183 5.03 4.05 1.62
CA SER A 183 5.04 4.97 0.48
C SER A 183 4.22 4.39 -0.66
N ASN A 184 4.31 5.00 -1.85
CA ASN A 184 3.71 4.55 -3.10
C ASN A 184 4.71 4.72 -4.24
N GLU A 185 4.75 3.79 -5.18
CA GLU A 185 5.49 3.86 -6.45
C GLU A 185 6.92 4.41 -6.35
N THR A 186 7.65 3.94 -5.34
CA THR A 186 9.00 4.44 -5.02
C THR A 186 10.05 4.19 -6.11
N ASN A 187 9.74 3.36 -7.11
CA ASN A 187 10.56 3.18 -8.31
C ASN A 187 10.25 4.20 -9.42
N GLY A 188 9.31 5.11 -9.20
CA GLY A 188 9.02 6.23 -10.09
C GLY A 188 10.13 7.26 -10.08
N THR A 189 10.72 7.52 -11.25
CA THR A 189 11.83 8.49 -11.42
C THR A 189 11.34 9.90 -11.74
N ASP A 190 10.05 10.16 -11.63
CA ASP A 190 9.43 11.46 -11.90
C ASP A 190 9.28 12.37 -10.67
N GLY A 191 9.68 11.88 -9.50
CA GLY A 191 9.67 12.65 -8.25
C GLY A 191 8.31 12.74 -7.54
N ARG A 192 7.26 12.13 -8.07
CA ARG A 192 5.91 12.24 -7.48
C ARG A 192 5.81 11.69 -6.05
N PHE A 193 6.59 10.68 -5.71
CA PHE A 193 6.53 10.03 -4.40
C PHE A 193 7.82 10.14 -3.60
N ILE A 194 8.99 10.27 -4.29
CA ILE A 194 10.30 10.52 -3.68
C ILE A 194 11.09 11.46 -4.57
N ALA A 195 11.49 12.60 -4.02
CA ALA A 195 12.30 13.60 -4.70
C ALA A 195 13.30 14.26 -3.72
N MET A 196 14.33 14.92 -4.25
CA MET A 196 15.27 15.73 -3.47
C MET A 196 14.68 17.09 -3.08
N ASN A 197 15.28 17.72 -2.09
CA ASN A 197 14.96 19.09 -1.71
C ASN A 197 15.14 20.04 -2.91
N GLY A 198 14.15 20.88 -3.15
CA GLY A 198 14.10 21.78 -4.32
C GLY A 198 13.19 21.29 -5.45
N TYR A 199 12.69 20.05 -5.38
CA TYR A 199 11.68 19.57 -6.31
C TYR A 199 10.38 20.38 -6.20
N SER A 200 9.74 20.67 -7.33
CA SER A 200 8.46 21.37 -7.42
C SER A 200 7.54 20.69 -8.44
N GLU A 201 6.35 20.31 -8.02
CA GLU A 201 5.36 19.69 -8.92
C GLU A 201 4.91 20.61 -10.06
N ALA A 202 5.16 21.93 -9.95
CA ALA A 202 4.72 22.92 -10.94
C ALA A 202 5.73 23.18 -12.07
N GLU A 203 6.95 22.65 -11.99
CA GLU A 203 8.07 23.03 -12.87
C GLU A 203 8.74 21.81 -13.52
N ASP A 204 8.04 21.14 -14.45
CA ASP A 204 8.47 19.89 -15.10
C ASP A 204 9.86 19.95 -15.78
N ALA A 205 10.29 21.09 -16.27
CA ALA A 205 11.51 21.18 -17.09
C ALA A 205 12.81 21.39 -16.27
N GLU A 206 12.71 21.90 -15.04
CA GLU A 206 13.88 22.20 -14.19
C GLU A 206 14.11 21.16 -13.07
N ASN A 207 13.18 20.21 -12.91
CA ASN A 207 13.19 19.24 -11.83
C ASN A 207 14.20 18.10 -11.96
N SER A 208 14.75 17.85 -13.14
CA SER A 208 15.62 16.67 -13.38
C SER A 208 16.83 16.59 -12.44
N GLN A 209 17.33 17.73 -11.93
CA GLN A 209 18.43 17.80 -10.98
C GLN A 209 18.02 17.42 -9.54
N TYR A 210 16.73 17.34 -9.25
CA TYR A 210 16.18 17.00 -7.94
C TYR A 210 15.58 15.57 -7.91
N LEU A 211 15.89 14.75 -8.92
CA LEU A 211 15.43 13.38 -9.02
C LEU A 211 16.55 12.42 -8.59
N TYR A 212 16.16 11.43 -7.82
CA TYR A 212 17.04 10.35 -7.41
C TYR A 212 17.33 9.36 -8.55
N SER A 213 18.50 8.77 -8.53
CA SER A 213 18.78 7.60 -9.36
C SER A 213 17.96 6.39 -8.88
N THR A 214 17.81 5.37 -9.73
CA THR A 214 17.13 4.12 -9.36
C THR A 214 17.81 3.40 -8.18
N ASP A 215 19.14 3.56 -8.04
CA ASP A 215 19.90 2.97 -6.93
C ASP A 215 19.61 3.69 -5.61
N ASP A 216 19.56 5.03 -5.64
CA ASP A 216 19.19 5.83 -4.47
C ASP A 216 17.74 5.58 -4.06
N LEU A 217 16.82 5.48 -5.03
CA LEU A 217 15.41 5.12 -4.75
C LEU A 217 15.28 3.76 -4.09
N ALA A 218 16.04 2.75 -4.53
CA ALA A 218 16.05 1.43 -3.91
C ALA A 218 16.61 1.47 -2.48
N TYR A 219 17.68 2.26 -2.26
CA TYR A 219 18.24 2.49 -0.94
C TYR A 219 17.24 3.15 0.00
N ILE A 220 16.62 4.27 -0.42
CA ILE A 220 15.63 5.01 0.37
C ILE A 220 14.42 4.12 0.65
N THR A 221 13.93 3.35 -0.34
CA THR A 221 12.79 2.43 -0.18
C THR A 221 13.07 1.36 0.89
N ALA A 222 14.26 0.77 0.87
CA ALA A 222 14.67 -0.20 1.88
C ALA A 222 14.70 0.43 3.27
N ASP A 223 15.26 1.65 3.42
CA ASP A 223 15.28 2.37 4.70
C ASP A 223 13.89 2.70 5.20
N MET A 224 13.02 3.21 4.34
CA MET A 224 11.64 3.50 4.71
C MET A 224 10.93 2.24 5.25
N CYS A 225 11.12 1.10 4.60
CA CYS A 225 10.58 -0.17 5.08
C CYS A 225 11.17 -0.57 6.44
N TRP A 226 12.50 -0.45 6.63
CA TRP A 226 13.17 -0.77 7.88
C TRP A 226 12.65 0.07 9.06
N TYR A 227 12.66 1.39 8.91
CA TYR A 227 12.23 2.30 9.97
C TYR A 227 10.73 2.19 10.25
N ALA A 228 9.90 2.05 9.21
CA ALA A 228 8.47 1.80 9.37
C ALA A 228 8.22 0.48 10.11
N ASN A 229 8.88 -0.62 9.70
CA ASN A 229 8.75 -1.92 10.35
C ASN A 229 9.15 -1.87 11.82
N ALA A 230 10.25 -1.20 12.14
CA ALA A 230 10.68 -1.02 13.52
C ALA A 230 9.61 -0.33 14.37
N GLY A 231 9.03 0.78 13.90
CA GLY A 231 7.95 1.49 14.58
C GLY A 231 6.68 0.65 14.72
N ILE A 232 6.26 -0.03 13.65
CA ILE A 232 5.08 -0.90 13.65
C ILE A 232 5.24 -2.04 14.67
N LYS A 233 6.37 -2.75 14.63
CA LYS A 233 6.62 -3.91 15.52
C LYS A 233 6.73 -3.54 16.98
N GLU A 234 7.14 -2.33 17.30
CA GLU A 234 7.20 -1.82 18.68
C GLU A 234 5.79 -1.71 19.29
N SER A 235 4.79 -1.32 18.52
CA SER A 235 3.42 -1.09 19.00
C SER A 235 2.45 -2.20 18.64
N SER A 236 2.60 -2.82 17.46
CA SER A 236 1.74 -3.87 16.94
C SER A 236 2.56 -5.01 16.34
N PRO A 237 3.14 -5.91 17.18
CA PRO A 237 4.06 -6.97 16.70
C PRO A 237 3.46 -7.90 15.64
N GLY A 238 2.12 -8.03 15.60
CA GLY A 238 1.40 -8.87 14.63
C GLY A 238 1.14 -8.19 13.28
N ALA A 239 1.25 -6.87 13.20
CA ALA A 239 1.05 -6.14 11.95
C ALA A 239 2.27 -6.30 11.02
N CYS A 240 2.04 -6.15 9.72
CA CYS A 240 3.02 -6.37 8.66
C CYS A 240 3.34 -5.06 7.93
N THR A 241 4.60 -4.88 7.58
CA THR A 241 5.03 -3.89 6.61
C THR A 241 4.85 -4.47 5.21
N VAL A 242 4.17 -3.72 4.36
CA VAL A 242 4.01 -4.01 2.93
C VAL A 242 5.06 -3.20 2.17
N LEU A 243 5.78 -3.83 1.26
CA LEU A 243 6.68 -3.10 0.36
C LEU A 243 5.86 -2.03 -0.39
N PRO A 244 6.32 -0.78 -0.52
CA PRO A 244 5.64 0.22 -1.35
C PRO A 244 5.29 -0.33 -2.72
N GLY A 245 4.05 -0.14 -3.17
CA GLY A 245 3.61 -0.62 -4.48
C GLY A 245 4.51 -0.06 -5.58
N MET A 246 5.15 -0.95 -6.35
CA MET A 246 6.05 -0.54 -7.43
C MET A 246 5.27 -0.33 -8.72
N ILE A 247 5.64 0.70 -9.49
CA ILE A 247 5.20 0.84 -10.88
C ILE A 247 5.62 -0.42 -11.64
N PHE A 248 4.67 -1.07 -12.27
CA PHE A 248 4.88 -2.28 -13.04
C PHE A 248 5.13 -1.97 -14.51
N ASN A 249 6.03 -2.73 -15.11
CA ASN A 249 6.19 -2.79 -16.56
C ASN A 249 6.59 -4.19 -17.03
N THR A 250 6.39 -4.45 -18.30
CA THR A 250 6.76 -5.73 -18.94
C THR A 250 8.21 -5.75 -19.46
N SER A 251 8.98 -4.67 -19.27
CA SER A 251 10.39 -4.57 -19.71
C SER A 251 11.37 -5.21 -18.73
N GLY A 252 10.91 -5.55 -17.51
CA GLY A 252 11.74 -6.12 -16.45
C GLY A 252 12.37 -5.10 -15.49
N GLU A 253 12.04 -3.82 -15.63
CA GLU A 253 12.55 -2.76 -14.74
C GLU A 253 12.07 -2.96 -13.30
N THR A 254 10.79 -3.36 -13.11
CA THR A 254 10.22 -3.64 -11.79
C THR A 254 10.97 -4.78 -11.09
N ALA A 255 11.26 -5.88 -11.79
CA ALA A 255 12.06 -6.98 -11.26
C ALA A 255 13.49 -6.53 -10.92
N THR A 256 14.09 -5.69 -11.77
CA THR A 256 15.41 -5.11 -11.53
C THR A 256 15.41 -4.21 -10.29
N PHE A 257 14.38 -3.38 -10.10
CA PHE A 257 14.26 -2.52 -8.92
C PHE A 257 14.10 -3.33 -7.64
N LEU A 258 13.26 -4.37 -7.66
CA LEU A 258 13.12 -5.27 -6.52
C LEU A 258 14.45 -5.96 -6.18
N GLN A 259 15.24 -6.41 -7.17
CA GLN A 259 16.56 -6.97 -6.91
C GLN A 259 17.48 -5.93 -6.24
N LYS A 260 17.47 -4.68 -6.67
CA LYS A 260 18.24 -3.60 -6.04
C LYS A 260 17.85 -3.39 -4.58
N ILE A 261 16.56 -3.49 -4.23
CA ILE A 261 16.12 -3.44 -2.83
C ILE A 261 16.72 -4.59 -2.02
N TYR A 262 16.70 -5.82 -2.53
CA TYR A 262 17.33 -6.96 -1.85
C TYR A 262 18.85 -6.78 -1.72
N ASP A 263 19.52 -6.27 -2.75
CA ASP A 263 20.96 -5.97 -2.71
C ASP A 263 21.29 -4.93 -1.62
N GLN A 264 20.39 -3.99 -1.32
CA GLN A 264 20.55 -3.07 -0.21
C GLN A 264 20.41 -3.77 1.15
N ILE A 265 19.50 -4.71 1.29
CA ILE A 265 19.31 -5.48 2.52
C ILE A 265 20.58 -6.28 2.84
N ASP A 266 21.17 -6.97 1.85
CA ASP A 266 22.35 -7.80 2.02
C ASP A 266 23.64 -7.00 2.33
N SER A 267 23.68 -5.71 1.97
CA SER A 267 24.89 -4.88 2.08
C SER A 267 24.92 -4.00 3.34
N ARG A 268 23.90 -4.04 4.19
CA ARG A 268 23.75 -3.04 5.26
C ARG A 268 24.48 -3.33 6.53
N TYR A 269 25.05 -2.22 7.05
CA TYR A 269 25.51 -2.07 8.43
C TYR A 269 24.55 -1.16 9.18
N LEU A 270 24.36 -1.43 10.48
CA LEU A 270 23.68 -0.49 11.37
C LEU A 270 24.34 0.88 11.35
N PRO A 271 23.59 1.98 11.63
CA PRO A 271 24.17 3.29 11.91
C PRO A 271 25.22 3.27 13.01
N SER A 272 25.20 2.27 13.93
CA SER A 272 26.22 2.04 14.95
C SER A 272 27.52 1.43 14.42
N GLY A 273 27.59 1.03 13.14
CA GLY A 273 28.73 0.31 12.57
C GLY A 273 28.85 -1.13 13.02
N GLU A 274 27.86 -1.66 13.73
CA GLU A 274 27.77 -3.09 14.07
C GLU A 274 27.17 -3.86 12.90
N GLU A 275 27.82 -4.95 12.52
CA GLU A 275 27.27 -5.91 11.57
C GLU A 275 26.07 -6.61 12.23
N TYR A 276 24.86 -6.46 11.66
CA TYR A 276 23.76 -7.34 12.05
C TYR A 276 24.09 -8.75 11.54
N ALA A 277 24.48 -9.62 12.42
CA ALA A 277 24.48 -11.05 12.14
C ALA A 277 23.00 -11.48 12.05
N ASP A 278 22.49 -11.82 10.91
CA ASP A 278 21.14 -12.33 10.65
C ASP A 278 20.08 -11.26 10.28
N ILE A 279 20.41 -10.28 9.43
CA ILE A 279 19.36 -9.47 8.79
C ILE A 279 18.67 -10.30 7.71
N GLU A 280 17.36 -10.47 7.86
CA GLU A 280 16.51 -11.13 6.87
C GLU A 280 15.55 -10.10 6.24
N PRO A 281 15.04 -10.33 5.01
CA PRO A 281 14.05 -9.45 4.37
C PRO A 281 12.83 -9.15 5.23
N ASP A 282 12.43 -10.07 6.13
CA ASP A 282 11.31 -9.88 7.05
C ASP A 282 11.53 -8.78 8.10
N HIS A 283 12.78 -8.31 8.29
CA HIS A 283 13.05 -7.12 9.09
C HIS A 283 12.72 -5.82 8.37
N TYR A 284 12.45 -5.87 7.07
CA TYR A 284 12.09 -4.74 6.23
C TYR A 284 10.61 -4.78 5.84
N PHE A 285 10.18 -5.88 5.22
CA PHE A 285 8.79 -6.08 4.79
C PHE A 285 8.39 -7.55 4.83
N GLN A 286 7.13 -7.81 5.16
CA GLN A 286 6.57 -9.16 5.21
C GLN A 286 5.66 -9.46 4.01
N VAL A 287 5.30 -8.44 3.22
CA VAL A 287 4.43 -8.55 2.05
C VAL A 287 5.06 -7.81 0.88
N LEU A 288 5.14 -8.46 -0.27
CA LEU A 288 5.56 -7.86 -1.53
C LEU A 288 4.39 -7.09 -2.17
N ASN A 289 4.71 -6.09 -2.99
CA ASN A 289 3.68 -5.28 -3.61
C ASN A 289 4.13 -4.64 -4.93
N TRP A 290 3.23 -4.64 -5.92
CA TRP A 290 3.37 -3.87 -7.16
C TRP A 290 2.02 -3.61 -7.80
N HIS A 291 1.97 -2.70 -8.78
CA HIS A 291 0.76 -2.19 -9.44
C HIS A 291 0.69 -2.71 -10.88
N PRO A 292 0.21 -3.93 -11.14
CA PRO A 292 0.30 -4.58 -12.44
C PRO A 292 -0.80 -4.12 -13.41
N TYR A 293 -0.88 -2.83 -13.68
CA TYR A 293 -1.79 -2.32 -14.68
C TYR A 293 -1.57 -3.01 -16.04
N VAL A 294 -2.65 -3.44 -16.68
CA VAL A 294 -2.57 -4.22 -17.93
C VAL A 294 -2.37 -3.33 -19.17
N GLY A 295 -2.23 -2.03 -18.95
CA GLY A 295 -2.15 -1.06 -20.03
C GLY A 295 -3.54 -0.65 -20.58
N SER A 296 -3.56 0.23 -21.60
CA SER A 296 -4.82 0.68 -22.18
C SER A 296 -5.46 -0.44 -23.00
N TRP A 297 -6.72 -0.80 -22.74
CA TRP A 297 -7.66 -1.52 -23.62
C TRP A 297 -7.48 -3.03 -23.80
N GLY A 298 -6.49 -3.69 -23.23
CA GLY A 298 -6.17 -5.06 -23.57
C GLY A 298 -6.58 -6.10 -22.54
N MET A 299 -6.83 -7.32 -23.04
CA MET A 299 -6.75 -8.53 -22.23
C MET A 299 -5.32 -8.71 -21.72
N PRO A 300 -5.10 -9.29 -20.53
CA PRO A 300 -3.75 -9.56 -20.04
C PRO A 300 -2.99 -10.44 -21.03
N SER A 301 -1.80 -10.02 -21.40
CA SER A 301 -0.95 -10.75 -22.34
C SER A 301 -0.07 -11.78 -21.63
N ASP A 302 0.50 -12.73 -22.40
CA ASP A 302 1.52 -13.64 -21.88
C ASP A 302 2.72 -12.85 -21.30
N ALA A 303 3.10 -11.72 -21.92
CA ALA A 303 4.17 -10.87 -21.42
C ALA A 303 3.81 -10.23 -20.07
N TRP A 304 2.56 -9.82 -19.86
CA TRP A 304 2.08 -9.34 -18.56
C TRP A 304 2.16 -10.44 -17.50
N THR A 305 1.68 -11.63 -17.81
CA THR A 305 1.76 -12.78 -16.91
C THR A 305 3.22 -13.09 -16.56
N GLN A 306 4.09 -13.20 -17.58
CA GLN A 306 5.49 -13.52 -17.37
C GLN A 306 6.23 -12.47 -16.52
N ALA A 307 5.97 -11.18 -16.75
CA ALA A 307 6.58 -10.11 -15.96
C ALA A 307 6.20 -10.19 -14.46
N ASN A 308 4.95 -10.53 -14.12
CA ASN A 308 4.55 -10.77 -12.74
C ASN A 308 5.28 -11.98 -12.13
N LEU A 309 5.46 -13.07 -12.91
CA LEU A 309 6.20 -14.24 -12.46
C LEU A 309 7.69 -13.92 -12.28
N ASP A 310 8.28 -13.11 -13.16
CA ASP A 310 9.69 -12.70 -13.09
C ASP A 310 9.96 -11.83 -11.84
N ILE A 311 9.04 -10.93 -11.48
CA ILE A 311 9.14 -10.14 -10.25
C ILE A 311 9.13 -11.07 -9.03
N TYR A 312 8.20 -12.03 -8.98
CA TYR A 312 8.13 -12.98 -7.88
C TYR A 312 9.36 -13.91 -7.82
N ALA A 313 9.92 -14.29 -8.95
CA ALA A 313 11.15 -15.09 -9.01
C ALA A 313 12.35 -14.37 -8.40
N VAL A 314 12.41 -13.03 -8.44
CA VAL A 314 13.43 -12.26 -7.71
C VAL A 314 13.30 -12.49 -6.21
N ALA A 315 12.10 -12.43 -5.66
CA ALA A 315 11.89 -12.71 -4.24
C ALA A 315 12.26 -14.15 -3.87
N GLU A 316 11.86 -15.14 -4.66
CA GLU A 316 12.25 -16.53 -4.42
C GLU A 316 13.78 -16.74 -4.42
N LYS A 317 14.49 -16.07 -5.34
CA LYS A 317 15.96 -16.11 -5.44
C LYS A 317 16.64 -15.52 -4.19
N ASN A 318 16.02 -14.51 -3.59
CA ASN A 318 16.54 -13.82 -2.40
C ASN A 318 16.00 -14.39 -1.07
N GLY A 319 15.47 -15.60 -1.06
CA GLY A 319 15.07 -16.33 0.16
C GLY A 319 13.59 -16.15 0.55
N ASP A 320 12.84 -15.30 -0.12
CA ASP A 320 11.43 -14.96 0.18
C ASP A 320 10.40 -15.87 -0.49
N LYS A 321 10.77 -17.12 -0.72
CA LYS A 321 9.85 -18.10 -1.29
C LYS A 321 8.64 -18.32 -0.40
N GLY A 322 7.45 -18.07 -0.96
CA GLY A 322 6.16 -18.19 -0.25
C GLY A 322 5.71 -16.92 0.44
N LYS A 323 6.47 -15.82 0.31
CA LYS A 323 6.02 -14.50 0.76
C LYS A 323 4.75 -14.08 0.01
N LYS A 324 3.80 -13.54 0.74
CA LYS A 324 2.54 -13.03 0.19
C LYS A 324 2.77 -11.80 -0.68
N VAL A 325 1.90 -11.62 -1.64
CA VAL A 325 1.89 -10.44 -2.52
C VAL A 325 0.54 -9.75 -2.45
N PHE A 326 0.58 -8.45 -2.32
CA PHE A 326 -0.56 -7.58 -2.57
C PHE A 326 -0.35 -6.88 -3.92
N LEU A 327 -1.43 -6.75 -4.67
CA LEU A 327 -1.46 -5.93 -5.87
C LEU A 327 -2.29 -4.69 -5.50
N THR A 328 -1.66 -3.71 -4.84
CA THR A 328 -2.40 -2.63 -4.17
C THR A 328 -3.02 -1.61 -5.13
N GLU A 329 -2.72 -1.72 -6.43
CA GLU A 329 -3.47 -1.05 -7.49
C GLU A 329 -3.56 -1.95 -8.72
N LEU A 330 -4.78 -2.16 -9.20
CA LEU A 330 -5.08 -2.86 -10.43
C LEU A 330 -6.29 -2.19 -11.09
N GLY A 331 -6.20 -1.84 -12.35
CA GLY A 331 -7.30 -1.15 -13.02
C GLY A 331 -7.10 -0.97 -14.52
N TRP A 332 -8.16 -0.53 -15.18
CA TRP A 332 -8.19 -0.13 -16.60
C TRP A 332 -8.94 1.18 -16.72
N GLN A 333 -8.41 2.06 -17.53
CA GLN A 333 -9.10 3.28 -17.92
C GLN A 333 -9.98 3.02 -19.14
N ASP A 334 -11.19 3.57 -19.19
CA ASP A 334 -12.18 3.32 -20.25
C ASP A 334 -12.46 4.54 -21.14
N GLN A 335 -11.84 5.67 -20.86
CA GLN A 335 -12.10 6.96 -21.54
C GLN A 335 -13.60 7.29 -21.64
N ASN A 336 -14.41 6.74 -20.73
CA ASN A 336 -15.86 6.88 -20.73
C ASN A 336 -16.55 6.35 -22.01
N ASN A 337 -15.97 5.32 -22.63
CA ASN A 337 -16.46 4.69 -23.86
C ASN A 337 -17.18 3.38 -23.54
N PRO A 338 -18.48 3.21 -23.89
CA PRO A 338 -19.26 2.00 -23.58
C PRO A 338 -18.66 0.69 -24.12
N GLU A 339 -18.08 0.69 -25.33
CA GLU A 339 -17.46 -0.51 -25.91
C GLU A 339 -16.23 -0.94 -25.10
N SER A 340 -15.43 0.04 -24.66
CA SER A 340 -14.28 -0.20 -23.80
C SER A 340 -14.72 -0.74 -22.44
N GLN A 341 -15.80 -0.22 -21.87
CA GLN A 341 -16.30 -0.67 -20.56
C GLN A 341 -16.68 -2.14 -20.56
N GLU A 342 -17.32 -2.63 -21.62
CA GLU A 342 -17.65 -4.06 -21.77
C GLU A 342 -16.39 -4.93 -21.95
N LEU A 343 -15.40 -4.45 -22.71
CA LEU A 343 -14.14 -5.14 -22.88
C LEU A 343 -13.38 -5.22 -21.55
N ILE A 344 -13.34 -4.14 -20.80
CA ILE A 344 -12.68 -4.05 -19.50
C ILE A 344 -13.33 -4.99 -18.47
N ALA A 345 -14.65 -5.07 -18.46
CA ALA A 345 -15.34 -6.00 -17.57
C ALA A 345 -14.90 -7.46 -17.81
N ARG A 346 -14.75 -7.88 -19.05
CA ARG A 346 -14.24 -9.21 -19.41
C ARG A 346 -12.76 -9.36 -19.07
N ALA A 347 -11.93 -8.35 -19.41
CA ALA A 347 -10.51 -8.37 -19.14
C ALA A 347 -10.21 -8.48 -17.64
N PHE A 348 -11.00 -7.81 -16.81
CA PHE A 348 -10.85 -7.87 -15.36
C PHE A 348 -11.10 -9.28 -14.83
N VAL A 349 -12.21 -9.92 -15.24
CA VAL A 349 -12.54 -11.30 -14.85
C VAL A 349 -11.44 -12.27 -15.30
N GLU A 350 -10.99 -12.18 -16.55
CA GLU A 350 -9.90 -13.01 -17.06
C GLU A 350 -8.59 -12.80 -16.31
N THR A 351 -8.29 -11.57 -15.93
CA THR A 351 -7.09 -11.27 -15.11
C THR A 351 -7.18 -11.93 -13.74
N ILE A 352 -8.35 -11.91 -13.10
CA ILE A 352 -8.56 -12.59 -11.81
C ILE A 352 -8.35 -14.10 -11.97
N ASP A 353 -8.88 -14.70 -13.03
CA ASP A 353 -8.70 -16.13 -13.31
C ASP A 353 -7.21 -16.48 -13.54
N ILE A 354 -6.45 -15.64 -14.26
CA ILE A 354 -5.01 -15.80 -14.44
C ILE A 354 -4.27 -15.68 -13.10
N ILE A 355 -4.62 -14.68 -12.27
CA ILE A 355 -4.04 -14.52 -10.93
C ILE A 355 -4.28 -15.78 -10.11
N LYS A 356 -5.50 -16.28 -10.05
CA LYS A 356 -5.86 -17.50 -9.30
C LYS A 356 -5.13 -18.74 -9.81
N GLU A 357 -4.96 -18.89 -11.13
CA GLU A 357 -4.33 -20.05 -11.74
C GLU A 357 -2.79 -20.01 -11.63
N LYS A 358 -2.17 -18.84 -11.89
CA LYS A 358 -0.72 -18.74 -12.12
C LYS A 358 0.04 -18.03 -11.00
N MET A 359 -0.65 -17.28 -10.12
CA MET A 359 -0.06 -16.45 -9.08
C MET A 359 -0.63 -16.77 -7.68
N PRO A 360 -0.52 -18.01 -7.19
CA PRO A 360 -1.15 -18.45 -5.94
C PRO A 360 -0.61 -17.76 -4.69
N TRP A 361 0.41 -16.96 -4.82
CA TRP A 361 1.02 -16.13 -3.78
C TRP A 361 0.35 -14.75 -3.67
N VAL A 362 -0.49 -14.34 -4.62
CA VAL A 362 -1.31 -13.12 -4.50
C VAL A 362 -2.41 -13.35 -3.49
N GLU A 363 -2.47 -12.55 -2.43
CA GLU A 363 -3.49 -12.65 -1.39
C GLU A 363 -4.65 -11.68 -1.62
N THR A 364 -4.36 -10.49 -2.11
CA THR A 364 -5.37 -9.49 -2.47
C THR A 364 -4.93 -8.64 -3.65
N PHE A 365 -5.89 -8.15 -4.41
CA PHE A 365 -5.71 -7.04 -5.32
C PHE A 365 -6.69 -5.92 -4.97
N HIS A 366 -6.27 -4.68 -5.09
CA HIS A 366 -7.14 -3.52 -4.88
C HIS A 366 -7.44 -2.86 -6.22
N THR A 367 -8.72 -2.73 -6.51
CA THR A 367 -9.13 -1.98 -7.71
C THR A 367 -8.83 -0.50 -7.53
N PHE A 368 -8.17 0.08 -8.50
CA PHE A 368 -7.97 1.51 -8.61
C PHE A 368 -8.91 2.01 -9.72
N ARG A 369 -10.00 2.73 -9.43
CA ARG A 369 -10.53 3.19 -8.14
C ARG A 369 -12.06 2.99 -8.14
N MET A 370 -12.77 3.44 -7.06
CA MET A 370 -14.23 3.28 -7.02
C MET A 370 -14.94 4.19 -8.01
N PHE A 371 -14.64 5.48 -8.05
CA PHE A 371 -15.29 6.46 -8.92
C PHE A 371 -14.34 7.04 -9.96
N ASN A 372 -14.90 7.46 -11.11
CA ASN A 372 -14.18 8.34 -12.01
C ASN A 372 -13.81 9.65 -11.30
N TRP A 373 -12.64 10.20 -11.60
CA TRP A 373 -12.07 11.35 -10.92
C TRP A 373 -12.21 12.63 -11.75
N ASP A 374 -13.39 13.24 -11.77
CA ASP A 374 -13.66 14.45 -12.57
C ASP A 374 -12.85 15.67 -12.11
N THR A 375 -12.52 15.75 -10.82
CA THR A 375 -11.76 16.85 -10.23
C THR A 375 -10.24 16.60 -10.27
N CYS A 376 -9.81 15.56 -11.00
CA CYS A 376 -8.38 15.26 -11.17
C CYS A 376 -7.61 16.53 -11.57
N PRO A 377 -6.58 16.92 -10.80
CA PRO A 377 -5.80 18.12 -11.10
C PRO A 377 -4.95 18.00 -12.37
N LEU A 378 -4.77 16.77 -12.87
CA LEU A 378 -4.10 16.50 -14.13
C LEU A 378 -4.92 17.03 -15.31
N ALA A 379 -4.31 17.09 -16.48
CA ALA A 379 -4.97 17.57 -17.71
C ALA A 379 -6.32 16.88 -17.95
N SER A 380 -7.26 17.57 -18.60
CA SER A 380 -8.63 17.09 -18.84
C SER A 380 -8.71 15.79 -19.66
N ASP A 381 -7.65 15.46 -20.38
CA ASP A 381 -7.47 14.24 -21.16
C ASP A 381 -6.67 13.16 -20.43
N SER A 382 -6.30 13.41 -19.15
CA SER A 382 -5.58 12.43 -18.36
C SER A 382 -6.37 11.13 -18.22
N ILE A 383 -5.70 10.02 -18.43
CA ILE A 383 -6.24 8.67 -18.24
C ILE A 383 -6.70 8.42 -16.80
N GLU A 384 -6.09 9.09 -15.83
CA GLU A 384 -6.40 8.98 -14.40
C GLU A 384 -7.88 9.24 -14.06
N ARG A 385 -8.56 9.98 -14.94
CA ARG A 385 -9.98 10.34 -14.75
C ARG A 385 -10.95 9.18 -14.93
N PHE A 386 -10.56 8.07 -15.55
CA PHE A 386 -11.48 7.05 -16.06
C PHE A 386 -11.27 5.64 -15.53
N PHE A 387 -10.54 5.47 -14.43
CA PHE A 387 -10.31 4.17 -13.79
C PHE A 387 -11.48 3.68 -12.91
N GLY A 388 -12.44 4.54 -12.59
CA GLY A 388 -13.53 4.20 -11.66
C GLY A 388 -14.34 2.97 -12.07
N LEU A 389 -14.75 2.17 -11.09
CA LEU A 389 -15.79 1.14 -11.25
C LEU A 389 -17.17 1.78 -11.48
N PHE A 390 -17.34 3.00 -10.98
CA PHE A 390 -18.53 3.82 -11.18
C PHE A 390 -18.17 5.06 -12.00
N THR A 391 -19.18 5.60 -12.68
CA THR A 391 -19.08 6.90 -13.33
C THR A 391 -18.85 8.00 -12.28
N SER A 392 -18.68 9.25 -12.73
CA SER A 392 -18.49 10.36 -11.80
C SER A 392 -19.68 10.58 -10.88
N PRO A 393 -19.47 10.78 -9.58
CA PRO A 393 -20.51 11.15 -8.65
C PRO A 393 -21.00 12.60 -8.85
N ASN A 394 -20.23 13.43 -9.57
CA ASN A 394 -20.58 14.83 -9.87
C ASN A 394 -21.44 15.00 -11.12
N SER A 395 -21.68 13.94 -11.88
CA SER A 395 -22.60 14.00 -13.02
C SER A 395 -24.02 14.40 -12.58
N GLU A 396 -24.82 14.99 -13.46
CA GLU A 396 -26.22 15.31 -13.17
C GLU A 396 -27.05 14.05 -12.82
N ALA A 397 -26.65 12.89 -13.37
CA ALA A 397 -27.28 11.61 -13.13
C ALA A 397 -26.78 10.91 -11.85
N GLY A 398 -25.77 11.47 -11.17
CA GLY A 398 -25.04 10.80 -10.09
C GLY A 398 -24.12 9.69 -10.59
N ALA A 399 -23.51 8.94 -9.67
CA ALA A 399 -22.66 7.80 -10.01
C ALA A 399 -23.50 6.59 -10.42
N SER A 400 -23.11 5.94 -11.49
CA SER A 400 -23.74 4.69 -11.97
C SER A 400 -22.67 3.59 -12.07
N PRO A 401 -23.01 2.33 -11.74
CA PRO A 401 -22.08 1.23 -11.90
C PRO A 401 -21.76 1.01 -13.39
N LYS A 402 -20.49 0.85 -13.71
CA LYS A 402 -20.05 0.44 -15.02
C LYS A 402 -20.15 -1.09 -15.15
N PRO A 403 -20.11 -1.67 -16.36
CA PRO A 403 -20.14 -3.11 -16.57
C PRO A 403 -19.13 -3.88 -15.69
N VAL A 404 -17.95 -3.32 -15.46
CA VAL A 404 -16.90 -3.91 -14.61
C VAL A 404 -17.35 -4.06 -13.14
N ALA A 405 -18.04 -3.08 -12.58
CA ALA A 405 -18.58 -3.17 -11.21
C ALA A 405 -19.59 -4.33 -11.08
N LEU A 406 -20.48 -4.47 -12.08
CA LEU A 406 -21.47 -5.55 -12.13
C LEU A 406 -20.79 -6.91 -12.30
N ALA A 407 -19.77 -7.00 -13.14
CA ALA A 407 -19.01 -8.23 -13.38
C ALA A 407 -18.29 -8.68 -12.11
N LEU A 408 -17.58 -7.77 -11.43
CA LEU A 408 -16.89 -8.08 -10.17
C LEU A 408 -17.85 -8.47 -9.05
N CYS A 409 -18.97 -7.74 -8.90
CA CYS A 409 -19.99 -8.08 -7.92
C CYS A 409 -20.49 -9.52 -8.12
N ARG A 410 -20.84 -9.90 -9.37
CA ARG A 410 -21.28 -11.26 -9.68
C ARG A 410 -20.18 -12.30 -9.49
N TYR A 411 -18.95 -11.98 -9.90
CA TYR A 411 -17.83 -12.90 -9.75
C TYR A 411 -17.58 -13.31 -8.28
N PHE A 412 -17.64 -12.35 -7.36
CA PHE A 412 -17.33 -12.59 -5.95
C PHE A 412 -18.55 -12.93 -5.08
N ARG A 413 -19.78 -12.59 -5.50
CA ARG A 413 -21.00 -12.84 -4.74
C ARG A 413 -21.94 -13.86 -5.38
N GLY A 414 -21.69 -14.26 -6.63
CA GLY A 414 -22.49 -15.19 -7.41
C GLY A 414 -23.37 -14.52 -8.45
N ASP A 415 -23.69 -15.25 -9.52
CA ASP A 415 -24.43 -14.74 -10.67
C ASP A 415 -25.84 -14.23 -10.34
N ASP A 416 -26.50 -14.85 -9.35
CA ASP A 416 -27.87 -14.53 -8.92
C ASP A 416 -27.94 -13.39 -7.89
N VAL A 417 -26.82 -12.72 -7.60
CA VAL A 417 -26.78 -11.63 -6.63
C VAL A 417 -27.66 -10.45 -7.08
N ASP A 418 -28.43 -9.89 -6.14
CA ASP A 418 -29.14 -8.64 -6.38
C ASP A 418 -28.12 -7.49 -6.45
N VAL A 419 -28.02 -6.86 -7.63
CA VAL A 419 -27.13 -5.72 -7.90
C VAL A 419 -27.85 -4.38 -7.79
N SER A 420 -29.12 -4.35 -7.36
CA SER A 420 -29.90 -3.10 -7.26
C SER A 420 -29.28 -2.10 -6.28
N GLY A 421 -28.58 -2.58 -5.24
CA GLY A 421 -27.84 -1.76 -4.30
C GLY A 421 -26.76 -0.89 -4.94
N LEU A 422 -26.14 -1.36 -6.03
CA LEU A 422 -25.13 -0.60 -6.77
C LEU A 422 -25.70 0.65 -7.49
N TYR A 423 -27.01 0.67 -7.74
CA TYR A 423 -27.68 1.78 -8.42
C TYR A 423 -28.28 2.84 -7.46
N GLN A 424 -28.21 2.64 -6.15
CA GLN A 424 -28.83 3.55 -5.17
C GLN A 424 -28.25 4.96 -5.20
N PHE A 425 -27.07 5.13 -5.78
CA PHE A 425 -26.37 6.42 -5.90
C PHE A 425 -26.55 7.08 -7.27
N ALA A 426 -27.29 6.44 -8.18
CA ALA A 426 -27.50 6.93 -9.53
C ALA A 426 -28.47 8.11 -9.63
N VAL A 427 -29.32 8.34 -8.63
CA VAL A 427 -30.33 9.43 -8.67
C VAL A 427 -30.66 9.90 -7.25
N ARG A 428 -30.08 10.98 -6.81
CA ARG A 428 -30.66 11.84 -5.77
C ARG A 428 -30.50 13.30 -6.14
#